data_906bbc9a7c260e67c5c6a9fe01616c2e
#
_entry.id   906bbc9a7c260e67c5c6a9fe01616c2e
#
_cell.length_a   1.000
_cell.length_b   1.000
_cell.length_c   1.000
_cell.angle_alpha   90.00
_cell.angle_beta   90.00
_cell.angle_gamma   90.00
#
_symmetry.space_group_name_H-M   'P 1'
#
loop_
_entity.id
_entity.type
_entity.pdbx_description
1 polymer ?
#
loop_
_entity_poly.entity_id
_entity_poly.type
_entity_poly.pdbx_seq_one_letter_code
_entity_poly.pdbx_strand_id
1 'polypeptide(L)' 'MPHEERIEEICSDLDRIAERLDDLVLDLLHDAVRSNAGKRPELERRATRARHAIERATIALRGAIGSEEIAEP' A
#
# COMPACT_ATOMS: atom_id res chain seq x y z
N MET A 1 -2.48 -22.41 11.73
CA MET A 1 -2.38 -21.70 12.97
C MET A 1 -3.23 -20.45 12.94
N PRO A 2 -3.90 -20.16 14.03
CA PRO A 2 -4.78 -18.99 14.02
C PRO A 2 -4.05 -17.68 13.77
N HIS A 3 -2.84 -17.56 14.28
CA HIS A 3 -2.11 -16.33 14.05
C HIS A 3 -1.74 -16.15 12.59
N GLU A 4 -1.40 -17.22 11.91
CA GLU A 4 -1.08 -17.11 10.50
C GLU A 4 -2.29 -16.75 9.67
N GLU A 5 -3.43 -17.29 10.03
CA GLU A 5 -4.65 -16.92 9.33
C GLU A 5 -4.99 -15.46 9.51
N ARG A 6 -4.79 -14.95 10.72
CA ARG A 6 -5.05 -13.56 10.98
C ARG A 6 -4.09 -12.67 10.20
N ILE A 7 -2.84 -13.08 10.09
CA ILE A 7 -1.87 -12.33 9.31
C ILE A 7 -2.27 -12.32 7.84
N GLU A 8 -2.73 -13.45 7.33
CA GLU A 8 -3.17 -13.49 5.94
C GLU A 8 -4.37 -12.58 5.70
N GLU A 9 -5.29 -12.55 6.66
CA GLU A 9 -6.44 -11.67 6.52
C GLU A 9 -6.01 -10.22 6.51
N ILE A 10 -5.09 -9.86 7.40
CA ILE A 10 -4.62 -8.50 7.45
C ILE A 10 -3.90 -8.15 6.15
N CYS A 11 -3.10 -9.05 5.62
CA CYS A 11 -2.43 -8.81 4.35
C CYS A 11 -3.44 -8.61 3.22
N SER A 12 -4.51 -9.38 3.22
CA SER A 12 -5.55 -9.18 2.22
C SER A 12 -6.20 -7.82 2.36
N ASP A 13 -6.42 -7.38 3.59
CA ASP A 13 -6.98 -6.06 3.81
C ASP A 13 -6.03 -4.98 3.35
N LEU A 14 -4.74 -5.15 3.60
CA LEU A 14 -3.75 -4.19 3.15
C LEU A 14 -3.70 -4.14 1.62
N ASP A 15 -3.82 -5.28 0.97
CA ASP A 15 -3.85 -5.29 -0.49
C ASP A 15 -5.04 -4.49 -1.02
N ARG A 16 -6.19 -4.65 -0.38
CA ARG A 16 -7.35 -3.88 -0.80
C ARG A 16 -7.17 -2.39 -0.58
N ILE A 17 -6.53 -2.02 0.52
CA ILE A 17 -6.25 -0.62 0.78
C ILE A 17 -5.27 -0.08 -0.26
N ALA A 18 -4.27 -0.88 -0.63
CA ALA A 18 -3.33 -0.46 -1.65
C ALA A 18 -4.03 -0.19 -2.98
N GLU A 19 -5.01 -1.02 -3.33
CA GLU A 19 -5.77 -0.79 -4.55
C GLU A 19 -6.58 0.49 -4.48
N ARG A 20 -7.15 0.76 -3.32
CA ARG A 20 -7.90 2.00 -3.15
C ARG A 20 -6.99 3.22 -3.26
N LEU A 21 -5.77 3.10 -2.77
CA LEU A 21 -4.81 4.19 -2.92
C LEU A 21 -4.41 4.37 -4.38
N ASP A 22 -4.26 3.28 -5.12
CA ASP A 22 -3.97 3.40 -6.54
C ASP A 22 -5.10 4.13 -7.26
N ASP A 23 -6.34 3.81 -6.93
CA ASP A 23 -7.46 4.50 -7.54
C ASP A 23 -7.45 5.98 -7.18
N LEU A 24 -7.10 6.30 -5.94
CA LEU A 24 -7.01 7.68 -5.54
C LEU A 24 -5.95 8.43 -6.33
N VAL A 25 -4.79 7.80 -6.53
CA VAL A 25 -3.73 8.45 -7.29
C VAL A 25 -4.18 8.71 -8.72
N LEU A 26 -4.87 7.76 -9.32
CA LEU A 26 -5.37 7.96 -10.67
C LEU A 26 -6.39 9.10 -10.72
N ASP A 27 -7.27 9.17 -9.74
CA ASP A 27 -8.25 10.24 -9.69
C ASP A 27 -7.57 11.60 -9.53
N LEU A 28 -6.53 11.65 -8.70
CA LEU A 28 -5.81 12.90 -8.52
C LEU A 28 -5.11 13.32 -9.80
N LEU A 29 -4.56 12.35 -10.53
CA LEU A 29 -3.93 12.67 -11.81
C LEU A 29 -4.93 13.21 -12.81
N HIS A 30 -6.09 12.57 -12.90
CA HIS A 30 -7.12 13.04 -13.82
C HIS A 30 -7.59 14.43 -13.43
N ASP A 31 -7.76 14.67 -12.16
CA ASP A 31 -8.19 15.97 -11.70
C ASP A 31 -7.14 17.03 -12.01
N ALA A 32 -5.88 16.71 -11.84
CA ALA A 32 -4.83 17.66 -12.12
C ALA A 32 -4.82 18.05 -13.59
N VAL A 33 -5.00 17.07 -14.46
CA VAL A 33 -5.02 17.36 -15.89
C VAL A 33 -6.23 18.23 -16.24
N ARG A 34 -7.37 17.90 -15.63
CA ARG A 34 -8.59 18.61 -15.98
C ARG A 34 -8.64 20.01 -15.41
N SER A 35 -8.25 20.17 -14.17
CA SER A 35 -8.39 21.45 -13.51
C SER A 35 -7.11 22.27 -13.47
N ASN A 36 -5.98 21.67 -13.79
CA ASN A 36 -4.71 22.36 -13.77
C ASN A 36 -4.44 22.96 -12.40
N ALA A 37 -4.80 22.26 -11.34
CA ALA A 37 -4.64 22.76 -9.99
C ALA A 37 -3.28 22.41 -9.46
N GLY A 38 -2.59 23.38 -8.88
CA GLY A 38 -1.23 23.18 -8.43
C GLY A 38 -1.09 22.33 -7.19
N LYS A 39 -2.17 22.14 -6.43
CA LYS A 39 -2.05 21.39 -5.20
C LYS A 39 -2.15 19.90 -5.35
N ARG A 40 -2.57 19.45 -6.52
CA ARG A 40 -2.74 18.02 -6.73
C ARG A 40 -1.43 17.23 -6.61
N PRO A 41 -0.29 17.77 -7.09
CA PRO A 41 0.94 16.98 -6.98
C PRO A 41 1.31 16.63 -5.56
N GLU A 42 0.99 17.49 -4.61
CA GLU A 42 1.33 17.18 -3.23
C GLU A 42 0.47 16.05 -2.69
N LEU A 43 -0.83 16.07 -2.99
CA LEU A 43 -1.71 15.00 -2.58
C LEU A 43 -1.31 13.69 -3.24
N GLU A 44 -0.95 13.77 -4.51
CA GLU A 44 -0.51 12.59 -5.23
C GLU A 44 0.73 12.00 -4.59
N ARG A 45 1.68 12.83 -4.23
CA ARG A 45 2.89 12.35 -3.57
C ARG A 45 2.59 11.69 -2.24
N ARG A 46 1.67 12.26 -1.48
CA ARG A 46 1.30 11.70 -0.19
C ARG A 46 0.62 10.34 -0.36
N ALA A 47 -0.27 10.24 -1.34
CA ALA A 47 -0.95 8.99 -1.60
C ALA A 47 0.03 7.91 -2.06
N THR A 48 0.97 8.28 -2.91
CA THR A 48 1.98 7.34 -3.37
C THR A 48 2.85 6.87 -2.21
N ARG A 49 3.22 7.78 -1.34
CA ARG A 49 4.04 7.41 -0.19
C ARG A 49 3.27 6.48 0.73
N ALA A 50 1.99 6.73 0.92
CA ALA A 50 1.16 5.86 1.74
C ALA A 50 1.07 4.47 1.11
N ARG A 51 0.94 4.42 -0.20
CA ARG A 51 0.85 3.14 -0.87
C ARG A 51 2.13 2.34 -0.70
N HIS A 52 3.28 3.00 -0.79
CA HIS A 52 4.54 2.30 -0.56
C HIS A 52 4.66 1.81 0.88
N ALA A 53 4.14 2.58 1.83
CA ALA A 53 4.16 2.14 3.23
C ALA A 53 3.27 0.91 3.42
N ILE A 54 2.14 0.86 2.74
CA ILE A 54 1.26 -0.30 2.82
C ILE A 54 1.97 -1.52 2.23
N GLU A 55 2.66 -1.34 1.12
CA GLU A 55 3.42 -2.43 0.54
C GLU A 55 4.47 -2.97 1.50
N ARG A 56 5.18 -2.07 2.15
CA ARG A 56 6.20 -2.50 3.10
C ARG A 56 5.57 -3.23 4.28
N ALA A 57 4.40 -2.78 4.71
CA ALA A 57 3.71 -3.45 5.80
C ALA A 57 3.31 -4.87 5.40
N THR A 58 2.81 -5.02 4.17
CA THR A 58 2.42 -6.34 3.69
C THR A 58 3.62 -7.27 3.61
N ILE A 59 4.72 -6.77 3.08
CA ILE A 59 5.93 -7.58 2.97
C ILE A 59 6.42 -7.97 4.35
N ALA A 60 6.39 -7.05 5.29
CA ALA A 60 6.86 -7.35 6.63
C ALA A 60 6.01 -8.44 7.29
N LEU A 61 4.69 -8.37 7.10
CA LEU A 61 3.83 -9.36 7.70
C LEU A 61 4.00 -10.72 7.03
N ARG A 62 4.11 -10.75 5.71
CA ARG A 62 4.29 -12.03 5.03
C ARG A 62 5.66 -12.60 5.31
N GLY A 63 6.64 -11.75 5.51
CA GLY A 63 7.95 -12.21 5.91
C GLY A 63 7.94 -12.89 7.24
N ALA A 64 7.04 -12.48 8.13
CA ALA A 64 6.94 -13.13 9.43
C ALA A 64 6.48 -14.57 9.30
N ILE A 65 5.69 -14.88 8.29
CA ILE A 65 5.23 -16.25 8.10
C ILE A 65 6.34 -17.12 7.55
N GLY A 66 7.08 -16.65 6.58
CA GLY A 66 8.15 -17.42 6.02
C GLY A 66 9.50 -16.98 6.48
N SER A 67 9.57 -16.46 7.69
CA SER A 67 10.79 -15.77 8.10
C SER A 67 11.98 -16.67 8.26
N GLU A 68 11.76 -17.91 8.53
CA GLU A 68 12.92 -18.77 8.72
C GLU A 68 13.71 -18.90 7.45
N GLU A 69 13.12 -18.67 6.32
CA GLU A 69 13.88 -18.79 5.14
C GLU A 69 14.68 -17.61 4.88
N ILE A 70 14.33 -16.47 5.40
CA ILE A 70 15.03 -15.32 5.10
C ILE A 70 16.21 -15.18 5.84
N ALA A 71 16.41 -15.72 6.74
CA ALA A 71 17.61 -15.63 7.35
C ALA A 71 18.30 -14.43 7.14
N GLU A 72 18.39 -13.66 6.93
CA GLU A 72 19.15 -12.70 6.63
C GLU A 72 19.87 -12.22 7.19
N PRO A 73 20.43 -11.97 7.24
CA PRO A 73 21.57 -11.52 7.55
C PRO A 73 21.83 -10.82 8.05
#